data_1bfac46747c891cc6ad415f5c4008e00
#
_entry.id   1bfac46747c891cc6ad415f5c4008e00
#
_cell.length_a   1.000
_cell.length_b   1.000
_cell.length_c   1.000
_cell.angle_alpha   90.00
_cell.angle_beta   90.00
_cell.angle_gamma   90.00
#
_symmetry.space_group_name_H-M   'P 1'
#
loop_
_entity.id
_entity.type
_entity.pdbx_description
1 polymer ?
#
loop_
_entity_poly.entity_id
_entity_poly.type
_entity_poly.pdbx_seq_one_letter_code
_entity_poly.pdbx_strand_id
1 'polypeptide(L)'
;TLNIMAGGTKEAFELALPLLKIMGKNIFHAGDLGSGNGAKICNNMSLGITMIAASESLMLAKRLNIDIKKVHEIMKNASGNSWPISVYPPLPGLIDGTPSNNNYKPGFSVGMMNKDLKLANECAKSVKALTPLGAMALEIYNKFCEEGNENKDFSAISKVVGGDAWNYPID
;
A
#
# COMPACT_ATOMS: atom_id res chain seq x y z
N THR A 1 12.84 -3.75 6.62
CA THR A 1 13.35 -2.62 7.45
C THR A 1 12.18 -1.92 8.12
N LEU A 2 12.21 -1.82 9.47
CA LEU A 2 11.16 -1.17 10.22
C LEU A 2 11.33 0.36 10.15
N ASN A 3 10.26 1.06 9.72
CA ASN A 3 10.15 2.51 9.82
C ASN A 3 9.34 2.85 11.08
N ILE A 4 9.85 3.74 11.91
CA ILE A 4 9.20 4.16 13.15
C ILE A 4 8.78 5.62 13.01
N MET A 5 7.49 5.89 13.17
CA MET A 5 6.90 7.22 13.17
C MET A 5 6.47 7.54 14.60
N ALA A 6 7.25 8.36 15.29
CA ALA A 6 7.01 8.71 16.70
C ALA A 6 6.36 10.08 16.80
N GLY A 7 5.38 10.22 17.70
CA GLY A 7 4.79 11.47 18.12
C GLY A 7 5.02 11.69 19.61
N GLY A 8 5.23 12.94 20.04
CA GLY A 8 5.50 13.34 21.41
C GLY A 8 6.35 14.58 21.46
N THR A 9 6.65 15.09 22.68
CA THR A 9 7.56 16.22 22.81
C THR A 9 8.95 15.86 22.29
N LYS A 10 9.72 16.86 21.90
CA LYS A 10 11.08 16.66 21.40
C LYS A 10 11.97 15.96 22.45
N GLU A 11 11.84 16.36 23.72
CA GLU A 11 12.58 15.78 24.83
C GLU A 11 12.25 14.29 25.02
N ALA A 12 10.96 13.93 24.98
CA ALA A 12 10.51 12.55 25.09
C ALA A 12 11.02 11.70 23.89
N PHE A 13 11.00 12.26 22.69
CA PHE A 13 11.54 11.60 21.50
C PHE A 13 13.05 11.38 21.62
N GLU A 14 13.83 12.40 22.04
CA GLU A 14 15.28 12.29 22.22
C GLU A 14 15.64 11.24 23.28
N LEU A 15 14.88 11.16 24.36
CA LEU A 15 15.05 10.16 25.40
C LEU A 15 14.80 8.72 24.88
N ALA A 16 13.78 8.55 24.04
CA ALA A 16 13.43 7.25 23.47
C ALA A 16 14.34 6.84 22.28
N LEU A 17 14.99 7.79 21.61
CA LEU A 17 15.71 7.60 20.36
C LEU A 17 16.78 6.49 20.42
N PRO A 18 17.57 6.30 21.50
CA PRO A 18 18.54 5.20 21.58
C PRO A 18 17.88 3.81 21.46
N LEU A 19 16.73 3.61 22.10
CA LEU A 19 15.96 2.37 22.01
C LEU A 19 15.34 2.18 20.62
N LEU A 20 14.76 3.25 20.06
CA LEU A 20 14.15 3.22 18.73
C LEU A 20 15.17 2.86 17.65
N LYS A 21 16.42 3.30 17.76
CA LYS A 21 17.53 2.98 16.85
C LYS A 21 17.91 1.49 16.86
N ILE A 22 17.67 0.79 17.95
CA ILE A 22 17.89 -0.66 18.04
C ILE A 22 16.75 -1.41 17.30
N MET A 23 15.53 -0.87 17.32
CA MET A 23 14.34 -1.51 16.78
C MET A 23 14.11 -1.23 15.29
N GLY A 24 14.49 -0.06 14.80
CA GLY A 24 14.21 0.38 13.44
C GLY A 24 15.37 1.11 12.78
N LYS A 25 15.37 1.08 11.42
CA LYS A 25 16.41 1.76 10.65
C LYS A 25 16.08 3.24 10.40
N ASN A 26 14.83 3.52 10.06
CA ASN A 26 14.36 4.88 9.78
C ASN A 26 13.44 5.32 10.90
N ILE A 27 13.81 6.39 11.59
CA ILE A 27 13.09 6.89 12.75
C ILE A 27 12.74 8.35 12.49
N PHE A 28 11.45 8.66 12.53
CA PHE A 28 10.92 9.98 12.24
C PHE A 28 10.21 10.53 13.47
N HIS A 29 10.57 11.73 13.90
CA HIS A 29 9.78 12.51 14.83
C HIS A 29 8.73 13.26 14.03
N ALA A 30 7.48 12.81 14.11
CA ALA A 30 6.39 13.35 13.30
C ALA A 30 5.73 14.61 13.89
N GLY A 31 6.13 15.01 15.09
CA GLY A 31 5.58 16.15 15.84
C GLY A 31 5.00 15.73 17.19
N ASP A 32 4.05 16.51 17.71
CA ASP A 32 3.45 16.31 19.02
C ASP A 32 2.71 14.97 19.20
N LEU A 33 2.15 14.75 20.37
CA LEU A 33 1.40 13.55 20.73
C LEU A 33 0.31 13.25 19.69
N GLY A 34 0.32 12.01 19.18
CA GLY A 34 -0.61 11.57 18.13
C GLY A 34 -0.11 11.75 16.68
N SER A 35 0.89 12.63 16.44
CA SER A 35 1.39 12.90 15.06
C SER A 35 1.98 11.67 14.40
N GLY A 36 2.63 10.78 15.14
CA GLY A 36 3.13 9.50 14.61
C GLY A 36 2.02 8.61 14.05
N ASN A 37 0.89 8.51 14.77
CA ASN A 37 -0.29 7.78 14.30
C ASN A 37 -0.92 8.46 13.07
N GLY A 38 -1.04 9.79 13.09
CA GLY A 38 -1.51 10.57 11.94
C GLY A 38 -0.66 10.35 10.71
N ALA A 39 0.67 10.42 10.85
CA ALA A 39 1.61 10.17 9.75
C ALA A 39 1.44 8.75 9.18
N LYS A 40 1.29 7.74 10.03
CA LYS A 40 1.03 6.36 9.60
C LYS A 40 -0.29 6.24 8.85
N ILE A 41 -1.35 6.86 9.32
CA ILE A 41 -2.68 6.87 8.68
C ILE A 41 -2.56 7.46 7.27
N CYS A 42 -1.91 8.61 7.12
CA CYS A 42 -1.69 9.25 5.81
C CYS A 42 -0.87 8.36 4.87
N ASN A 43 0.23 7.77 5.39
CA ASN A 43 1.08 6.87 4.61
C ASN A 43 0.30 5.64 4.12
N ASN A 44 -0.47 4.99 4.98
CA ASN A 44 -1.15 3.75 4.62
C ASN A 44 -2.37 4.00 3.72
N MET A 45 -3.03 5.15 3.84
CA MET A 45 -4.04 5.58 2.86
C MET A 45 -3.40 5.74 1.47
N SER A 46 -2.28 6.44 1.38
CA SER A 46 -1.53 6.58 0.12
C SER A 46 -1.07 5.23 -0.43
N LEU A 47 -0.61 4.32 0.44
CA LEU A 47 -0.20 2.96 0.04
C LEU A 47 -1.36 2.17 -0.56
N GLY A 48 -2.55 2.19 0.05
CA GLY A 48 -3.74 1.52 -0.47
C GLY A 48 -4.17 2.05 -1.83
N ILE A 49 -4.20 3.39 -1.98
CA ILE A 49 -4.53 4.07 -3.24
C ILE A 49 -3.53 3.71 -4.34
N THR A 50 -2.23 3.82 -4.06
CA THR A 50 -1.18 3.57 -5.05
C THR A 50 -1.08 2.09 -5.44
N MET A 51 -1.43 1.16 -4.55
CA MET A 51 -1.51 -0.26 -4.88
C MET A 51 -2.63 -0.55 -5.88
N ILE A 52 -3.80 0.08 -5.71
CA ILE A 52 -4.91 -0.02 -6.68
C ILE A 52 -4.49 0.62 -8.00
N ALA A 53 -3.92 1.82 -7.98
CA ALA A 53 -3.48 2.53 -9.19
C ALA A 53 -2.43 1.73 -9.98
N ALA A 54 -1.47 1.11 -9.29
CA ALA A 54 -0.48 0.23 -9.91
C ALA A 54 -1.14 -1.00 -10.55
N SER A 55 -2.12 -1.59 -9.85
CA SER A 55 -2.86 -2.74 -10.35
C SER A 55 -3.66 -2.40 -11.59
N GLU A 56 -4.43 -1.31 -11.58
CA GLU A 56 -5.22 -0.85 -12.73
C GLU A 56 -4.34 -0.54 -13.93
N SER A 57 -3.22 0.16 -13.72
CA SER A 57 -2.31 0.56 -14.80
C SER A 57 -1.69 -0.65 -15.50
N LEU A 58 -1.19 -1.62 -14.72
CA LEU A 58 -0.59 -2.84 -15.28
C LEU A 58 -1.65 -3.74 -15.95
N MET A 59 -2.86 -3.81 -15.39
CA MET A 59 -3.94 -4.56 -16.02
C MET A 59 -4.48 -3.89 -17.28
N LEU A 60 -4.50 -2.56 -17.34
CA LEU A 60 -4.81 -1.83 -18.57
C LEU A 60 -3.78 -2.12 -19.66
N ALA A 61 -2.49 -2.10 -19.32
CA ALA A 61 -1.41 -2.47 -20.25
C ALA A 61 -1.63 -3.88 -20.83
N LYS A 62 -2.00 -4.82 -19.97
CA LYS A 62 -2.32 -6.21 -20.37
C LYS A 62 -3.50 -6.25 -21.36
N ARG A 63 -4.57 -5.49 -21.10
CA ARG A 63 -5.72 -5.38 -22.00
C ARG A 63 -5.39 -4.72 -23.34
N LEU A 64 -4.42 -3.82 -23.34
CA LEU A 64 -3.90 -3.19 -24.56
C LEU A 64 -2.89 -4.06 -25.31
N ASN A 65 -2.65 -5.28 -24.83
CA ASN A 65 -1.68 -6.22 -25.43
C ASN A 65 -0.23 -5.66 -25.44
N ILE A 66 0.11 -4.87 -24.41
CA ILE A 66 1.46 -4.33 -24.21
C ILE A 66 2.19 -5.20 -23.21
N ASP A 67 3.48 -5.47 -23.46
CA ASP A 67 4.35 -6.21 -22.56
C ASP A 67 4.39 -5.54 -21.18
N ILE A 68 3.88 -6.26 -20.18
CA ILE A 68 3.76 -5.75 -18.80
C ILE A 68 5.13 -5.44 -18.19
N LYS A 69 6.16 -6.23 -18.52
CA LYS A 69 7.52 -5.99 -18.01
C LYS A 69 8.08 -4.67 -18.51
N LYS A 70 7.82 -4.36 -19.81
CA LYS A 70 8.22 -3.07 -20.40
C LYS A 70 7.44 -1.90 -19.78
N VAL A 71 6.14 -2.05 -19.58
CA VAL A 71 5.32 -1.00 -18.93
C VAL A 71 5.75 -0.79 -17.48
N HIS A 72 6.00 -1.86 -16.74
CA HIS A 72 6.52 -1.78 -15.37
C HIS A 72 7.86 -1.04 -15.33
N GLU A 73 8.79 -1.35 -16.23
CA GLU A 73 10.09 -0.66 -16.31
C GLU A 73 9.93 0.83 -16.67
N ILE A 74 9.03 1.16 -17.58
CA ILE A 74 8.68 2.54 -17.91
C ILE A 74 8.13 3.26 -16.69
N MET A 75 7.12 2.69 -16.01
CA MET A 75 6.49 3.29 -14.84
C MET A 75 7.50 3.51 -13.71
N LYS A 76 8.41 2.55 -13.50
CA LYS A 76 9.46 2.64 -12.49
C LYS A 76 10.39 3.84 -12.69
N ASN A 77 10.62 4.25 -13.93
CA ASN A 77 11.54 5.33 -14.31
C ASN A 77 10.84 6.63 -14.74
N ALA A 78 9.51 6.66 -14.72
CA ALA A 78 8.69 7.79 -15.15
C ALA A 78 7.80 8.32 -14.01
N SER A 79 6.97 9.31 -14.31
CA SER A 79 6.08 9.99 -13.35
C SER A 79 5.00 9.10 -12.72
N GLY A 80 4.72 7.94 -13.30
CA GLY A 80 3.80 6.94 -12.73
C GLY A 80 4.41 6.07 -11.62
N ASN A 81 5.64 6.35 -11.19
CA ASN A 81 6.30 5.57 -10.15
C ASN A 81 5.61 5.71 -8.78
N SER A 82 5.66 4.62 -8.02
CA SER A 82 5.20 4.53 -6.64
C SER A 82 5.93 3.39 -5.92
N TRP A 83 5.80 3.30 -4.59
CA TRP A 83 6.38 2.18 -3.85
C TRP A 83 5.87 0.81 -4.33
N PRO A 84 4.56 0.61 -4.62
CA PRO A 84 4.10 -0.62 -5.25
C PRO A 84 4.79 -0.94 -6.59
N ILE A 85 5.05 0.05 -7.42
CA ILE A 85 5.74 -0.19 -8.70
C ILE A 85 7.22 -0.51 -8.48
N SER A 86 7.92 0.23 -7.61
CA SER A 86 9.38 0.11 -7.45
C SER A 86 9.83 -1.08 -6.61
N VAL A 87 9.01 -1.51 -5.64
CA VAL A 87 9.44 -2.44 -4.57
C VAL A 87 8.50 -3.62 -4.40
N TYR A 88 7.20 -3.45 -4.67
CA TYR A 88 6.19 -4.41 -4.25
C TYR A 88 5.06 -4.56 -5.29
N PRO A 89 5.41 -4.91 -6.55
CA PRO A 89 4.43 -4.92 -7.63
C PRO A 89 3.30 -5.93 -7.38
N PRO A 90 2.06 -5.55 -7.77
CA PRO A 90 0.87 -6.38 -7.55
C PRO A 90 0.79 -7.59 -8.47
N LEU A 91 1.57 -7.63 -9.54
CA LEU A 91 1.59 -8.76 -10.49
C LEU A 91 2.85 -9.60 -10.33
N PRO A 92 2.77 -10.94 -10.52
CA PRO A 92 3.93 -11.81 -10.46
C PRO A 92 4.89 -11.57 -11.63
N GLY A 93 6.14 -12.00 -11.48
CA GLY A 93 7.15 -11.97 -12.54
C GLY A 93 7.79 -10.60 -12.80
N LEU A 94 7.50 -9.58 -11.98
CA LEU A 94 8.05 -8.21 -12.13
C LEU A 94 9.24 -7.95 -11.21
N ILE A 95 9.15 -8.35 -9.94
CA ILE A 95 10.25 -8.25 -8.95
C ILE A 95 10.24 -9.53 -8.13
N ASP A 96 11.38 -10.20 -8.04
CA ASP A 96 11.52 -11.43 -7.27
C ASP A 96 11.27 -11.23 -5.77
N GLY A 97 10.79 -12.28 -5.10
CA GLY A 97 10.59 -12.29 -3.65
C GLY A 97 9.35 -11.51 -3.18
N THR A 98 8.58 -10.91 -4.07
CA THR A 98 7.31 -10.25 -3.71
C THR A 98 6.20 -11.26 -3.47
N PRO A 99 5.20 -10.94 -2.61
CA PRO A 99 4.07 -11.85 -2.36
C PRO A 99 3.26 -12.23 -3.60
N SER A 100 3.21 -11.37 -4.61
CA SER A 100 2.58 -11.69 -5.91
C SER A 100 3.19 -12.93 -6.56
N ASN A 101 4.50 -13.20 -6.38
CA ASN A 101 5.16 -14.42 -6.86
C ASN A 101 4.90 -15.66 -6.00
N ASN A 102 4.31 -15.50 -4.81
CA ASN A 102 4.07 -16.59 -3.84
C ASN A 102 2.57 -16.70 -3.50
N ASN A 103 1.72 -16.75 -4.52
CA ASN A 103 0.26 -16.85 -4.37
C ASN A 103 -0.33 -15.83 -3.38
N TYR A 104 0.26 -14.65 -3.26
CA TYR A 104 -0.14 -13.60 -2.32
C TYR A 104 -0.14 -14.06 -0.85
N LYS A 105 0.81 -14.91 -0.47
CA LYS A 105 1.05 -15.21 0.94
C LYS A 105 1.40 -13.89 1.65
N PRO A 106 0.71 -13.54 2.74
CA PRO A 106 0.76 -12.18 3.24
C PRO A 106 2.10 -11.80 3.89
N GLY A 107 2.67 -10.68 3.46
CA GLY A 107 3.58 -9.85 4.23
C GLY A 107 2.80 -8.79 5.01
N PHE A 108 1.81 -8.17 4.37
CA PHE A 108 0.82 -7.26 4.95
C PHE A 108 -0.56 -7.61 4.38
N SER A 109 -1.50 -8.04 5.24
CA SER A 109 -2.74 -8.63 4.75
C SER A 109 -3.75 -7.60 4.25
N VAL A 110 -4.66 -8.05 3.37
CA VAL A 110 -5.85 -7.31 2.91
C VAL A 110 -6.67 -6.80 4.10
N GLY A 111 -6.89 -7.64 5.13
CA GLY A 111 -7.61 -7.25 6.34
C GLY A 111 -6.91 -6.12 7.11
N MET A 112 -5.58 -6.12 7.18
CA MET A 112 -4.82 -5.04 7.79
C MET A 112 -4.89 -3.74 6.98
N MET A 113 -4.81 -3.82 5.65
CA MET A 113 -4.99 -2.66 4.77
C MET A 113 -6.41 -2.09 4.90
N ASN A 114 -7.43 -2.94 4.88
CA ASN A 114 -8.82 -2.53 5.06
C ASN A 114 -9.05 -1.79 6.40
N LYS A 115 -8.49 -2.33 7.49
CA LYS A 115 -8.52 -1.68 8.81
C LYS A 115 -7.86 -0.29 8.77
N ASP A 116 -6.69 -0.18 8.16
CA ASP A 116 -5.94 1.08 8.11
C ASP A 116 -6.66 2.12 7.22
N LEU A 117 -7.30 1.71 6.13
CA LEU A 117 -8.15 2.57 5.31
C LEU A 117 -9.42 3.03 6.05
N LYS A 118 -10.03 2.18 6.89
CA LYS A 118 -11.15 2.57 7.78
C LYS A 118 -10.71 3.68 8.73
N LEU A 119 -9.58 3.49 9.42
CA LEU A 119 -9.02 4.51 10.31
C LEU A 119 -8.73 5.83 9.57
N ALA A 120 -8.20 5.76 8.34
CA ALA A 120 -7.94 6.94 7.54
C ALA A 120 -9.22 7.70 7.18
N ASN A 121 -10.28 7.00 6.78
CA ASN A 121 -11.57 7.61 6.47
C ASN A 121 -12.26 8.21 7.71
N GLU A 122 -12.19 7.54 8.87
CA GLU A 122 -12.71 8.06 10.14
C GLU A 122 -11.94 9.33 10.55
N CYS A 123 -10.61 9.30 10.47
CA CYS A 123 -9.77 10.45 10.74
C CYS A 123 -10.10 11.62 9.80
N ALA A 124 -10.19 11.38 8.48
CA ALA A 124 -10.55 12.40 7.51
C ALA A 124 -11.92 13.06 7.84
N LYS A 125 -12.93 12.25 8.18
CA LYS A 125 -14.24 12.77 8.59
C LYS A 125 -14.16 13.64 9.84
N SER A 126 -13.36 13.23 10.85
CA SER A 126 -13.23 13.98 12.12
C SER A 126 -12.63 15.37 11.95
N VAL A 127 -11.73 15.52 10.96
CA VAL A 127 -11.06 16.80 10.64
C VAL A 127 -11.65 17.49 9.40
N LYS A 128 -12.76 16.96 8.85
CA LYS A 128 -13.46 17.50 7.67
C LYS A 128 -12.57 17.56 6.41
N ALA A 129 -11.61 16.63 6.28
CA ALA A 129 -10.79 16.49 5.08
C ALA A 129 -11.55 15.70 4.01
N LEU A 130 -11.46 16.14 2.75
CA LEU A 130 -12.01 15.43 1.61
C LEU A 130 -10.96 14.47 1.04
N THR A 131 -11.22 13.17 1.15
CA THR A 131 -10.32 12.10 0.68
C THR A 131 -11.06 11.11 -0.23
N PRO A 132 -11.59 11.54 -1.40
CA PRO A 132 -12.42 10.68 -2.24
C PRO A 132 -11.72 9.40 -2.71
N LEU A 133 -10.43 9.46 -3.06
CA LEU A 133 -9.67 8.27 -3.44
C LEU A 133 -9.45 7.33 -2.25
N GLY A 134 -9.25 7.86 -1.05
CA GLY A 134 -9.19 7.06 0.18
C GLY A 134 -10.49 6.33 0.48
N ALA A 135 -11.62 6.99 0.26
CA ALA A 135 -12.95 6.38 0.42
C ALA A 135 -13.19 5.28 -0.62
N MET A 136 -12.85 5.52 -1.89
CA MET A 136 -12.94 4.52 -2.95
C MET A 136 -12.02 3.31 -2.67
N ALA A 137 -10.79 3.55 -2.25
CA ALA A 137 -9.87 2.49 -1.88
C ALA A 137 -10.42 1.63 -0.73
N LEU A 138 -11.02 2.26 0.29
CA LEU A 138 -11.68 1.52 1.38
C LEU A 138 -12.80 0.63 0.87
N GLU A 139 -13.67 1.14 -0.02
CA GLU A 139 -14.78 0.38 -0.59
C GLU A 139 -14.27 -0.87 -1.34
N ILE A 140 -13.25 -0.72 -2.17
CA ILE A 140 -12.66 -1.82 -2.94
C ILE A 140 -12.05 -2.88 -2.00
N TYR A 141 -11.25 -2.46 -1.01
CA TYR A 141 -10.64 -3.40 -0.05
C TYR A 141 -11.67 -4.06 0.86
N ASN A 142 -12.72 -3.32 1.27
CA ASN A 142 -13.79 -3.88 2.10
C ASN A 142 -14.54 -5.00 1.36
N LYS A 143 -14.93 -4.76 0.11
CA LYS A 143 -15.57 -5.77 -0.73
C LYS A 143 -14.66 -7.01 -0.89
N PHE A 144 -13.37 -6.81 -1.11
CA PHE A 144 -12.43 -7.91 -1.26
C PHE A 144 -12.26 -8.74 0.04
N CYS A 145 -12.36 -8.10 1.22
CA CYS A 145 -12.45 -8.80 2.50
C CYS A 145 -13.73 -9.63 2.62
N GLU A 146 -14.89 -9.05 2.27
CA GLU A 146 -16.19 -9.71 2.33
C GLU A 146 -16.25 -10.97 1.42
N GLU A 147 -15.45 -11.00 0.37
CA GLU A 147 -15.26 -12.15 -0.50
C GLU A 147 -14.31 -13.23 0.07
N GLY A 148 -13.89 -13.12 1.35
CA GLY A 148 -13.05 -14.11 2.05
C GLY A 148 -11.55 -13.99 1.75
N ASN A 149 -11.08 -12.82 1.33
CA ASN A 149 -9.67 -12.60 0.97
C ASN A 149 -8.85 -11.87 2.02
N GLU A 150 -9.36 -11.67 3.23
CA GLU A 150 -8.72 -10.88 4.29
C GLU A 150 -7.32 -11.39 4.68
N ASN A 151 -7.06 -12.68 4.50
CA ASN A 151 -5.79 -13.32 4.83
C ASN A 151 -4.77 -13.35 3.68
N LYS A 152 -5.11 -12.81 2.50
CA LYS A 152 -4.16 -12.64 1.40
C LYS A 152 -3.32 -11.37 1.60
N ASP A 153 -2.19 -11.30 0.92
CA ASP A 153 -1.41 -10.07 0.84
C ASP A 153 -2.23 -8.94 0.19
N PHE A 154 -2.06 -7.71 0.67
CA PHE A 154 -2.84 -6.57 0.19
C PHE A 154 -2.66 -6.28 -1.31
N SER A 155 -1.53 -6.73 -1.90
CA SER A 155 -1.28 -6.64 -3.34
C SER A 155 -2.20 -7.54 -4.17
N ALA A 156 -2.87 -8.54 -3.52
CA ALA A 156 -3.87 -9.38 -4.18
C ALA A 156 -5.10 -8.60 -4.66
N ILE A 157 -5.24 -7.32 -4.29
CA ILE A 157 -6.28 -6.42 -4.80
C ILE A 157 -6.27 -6.31 -6.34
N SER A 158 -5.13 -6.59 -6.96
CA SER A 158 -5.00 -6.69 -8.41
C SER A 158 -5.95 -7.70 -9.04
N LYS A 159 -6.40 -8.72 -8.29
CA LYS A 159 -7.38 -9.72 -8.76
C LYS A 159 -8.77 -9.15 -8.92
N VAL A 160 -9.14 -8.14 -8.11
CA VAL A 160 -10.43 -7.46 -8.21
C VAL A 160 -10.42 -6.48 -9.37
N VAL A 161 -9.44 -5.60 -9.42
CA VAL A 161 -9.37 -4.52 -10.41
C VAL A 161 -9.02 -5.02 -11.81
N GLY A 162 -8.38 -6.20 -11.88
CA GLY A 162 -8.02 -6.85 -13.14
C GLY A 162 -9.20 -7.48 -13.87
N GLY A 163 -10.24 -7.87 -13.16
CA GLY A 163 -11.35 -8.63 -13.73
C GLY A 163 -10.85 -9.84 -14.52
N ASP A 164 -11.44 -10.12 -15.69
CA ASP A 164 -11.08 -11.25 -16.54
C ASP A 164 -9.64 -11.22 -17.09
N ALA A 165 -9.01 -10.03 -17.11
CA ALA A 165 -7.62 -9.90 -17.57
C ALA A 165 -6.64 -10.66 -16.67
N TRP A 166 -7.04 -11.02 -15.46
CA TRP A 166 -6.23 -11.85 -14.56
C TRP A 166 -5.94 -13.25 -15.12
N ASN A 167 -6.85 -13.80 -15.92
CA ASN A 167 -6.75 -15.15 -16.46
C ASN A 167 -5.87 -15.23 -17.74
N TYR A 168 -5.39 -14.11 -18.27
CA TYR A 168 -4.45 -14.15 -19.39
C TYR A 168 -3.04 -14.48 -18.88
N PRO A 169 -2.32 -15.44 -19.53
CA PRO A 169 -0.95 -15.73 -19.16
C PRO A 169 -0.07 -14.47 -19.31
N ILE A 170 0.88 -14.34 -18.42
CA ILE A 170 1.99 -13.38 -18.57
C ILE A 170 3.06 -14.15 -19.34
N ASP A 171 3.11 -13.98 -20.66
CA ASP A 171 4.16 -14.53 -21.51
C ASP A 171 5.51 -13.89 -21.21
#